data_6e078f4c0ed33f37d19ec83e27152c0f
#
_entry.id   6e078f4c0ed33f37d19ec83e27152c0f
#
_cell.length_a   1.000
_cell.length_b   1.000
_cell.length_c   1.000
_cell.angle_alpha   90.00
_cell.angle_beta   90.00
_cell.angle_gamma   90.00
#
_symmetry.space_group_name_H-M   'P 1'
#
loop_
_entity.id
_entity.type
_entity.pdbx_description
1 polymer ?
#
loop_
_entity_poly.entity_id
_entity_poly.type
_entity_poly.pdbx_seq_one_letter_code
_entity_poly.pdbx_strand_id
1 'polypeptide(L)'
;VLHMSENGNQSREWSSRFGYIMVAAGAAIGLGNIWKFPYLAYQGGGGVFLVVYILIVAVMAHPMVEMETAIGRHSASDTVTCFERINKKWGFVGWLANICTLLINMYYVVVGGWVLKYAFQYIISGDFGSDKQAYFTDFTTSTVEPIIWAMILLAFVSILLLFGITNLVEKVTKIIMPILFLFLIICGIWAIFVTDNAIEGLKYYLLPDFSKFNFTVFSQAATQVLFSVGIGWGIYETLGANIPKKN
;
A
#
# COMPACT_ATOMS: atom_id res chain seq x y z
N VAL A 1 27.58 -1.19 -28.38
CA VAL A 1 28.27 -1.69 -27.19
C VAL A 1 28.59 -0.49 -26.33
N LEU A 2 27.70 -0.10 -25.45
CA LEU A 2 27.93 0.96 -24.46
C LEU A 2 28.46 0.28 -23.18
N HIS A 3 29.72 0.51 -22.87
CA HIS A 3 30.30 0.25 -21.56
C HIS A 3 29.51 1.05 -20.50
N MET A 4 28.54 0.42 -19.84
CA MET A 4 27.97 0.97 -18.61
C MET A 4 29.00 0.75 -17.51
N SER A 5 29.53 1.84 -16.98
CA SER A 5 30.53 1.85 -15.90
C SER A 5 30.00 1.12 -14.67
N GLU A 6 30.85 0.33 -14.03
CA GLU A 6 30.58 -0.38 -12.77
C GLU A 6 30.09 0.55 -11.62
N ASN A 7 30.29 1.85 -11.73
CA ASN A 7 29.84 2.84 -10.75
C ASN A 7 28.34 3.16 -10.79
N GLY A 8 27.60 2.75 -11.82
CA GLY A 8 26.13 2.98 -11.92
C GLY A 8 25.29 2.04 -11.06
N ASN A 9 25.85 0.97 -10.54
CA ASN A 9 25.09 -0.07 -9.82
C ASN A 9 24.99 0.20 -8.30
N GLN A 10 25.95 0.93 -7.71
CA GLN A 10 25.94 1.24 -6.27
C GLN A 10 24.83 2.21 -5.85
N SER A 11 24.31 3.03 -6.76
CA SER A 11 23.23 3.99 -6.48
C SER A 11 21.84 3.38 -6.46
N ARG A 12 21.69 2.09 -6.81
CA ARG A 12 20.41 1.39 -6.87
C ARG A 12 20.19 0.43 -5.69
N GLU A 13 21.19 0.15 -4.89
CA GLU A 13 21.05 -0.76 -3.75
C GLU A 13 20.46 -0.07 -2.52
N TRP A 14 19.66 -0.82 -1.76
CA TRP A 14 19.12 -0.34 -0.48
C TRP A 14 20.25 -0.04 0.51
N SER A 15 20.16 1.09 1.19
CA SER A 15 21.19 1.50 2.15
C SER A 15 21.25 0.61 3.39
N SER A 16 20.14 -0.05 3.71
CA SER A 16 20.05 -0.96 4.87
C SER A 16 18.83 -1.90 4.77
N ARG A 17 18.87 -3.01 5.54
CA ARG A 17 17.71 -3.90 5.70
C ARG A 17 16.48 -3.16 6.26
N PHE A 18 16.69 -2.28 7.21
CA PHE A 18 15.61 -1.46 7.78
C PHE A 18 14.98 -0.55 6.72
N GLY A 19 15.80 0.06 5.85
CA GLY A 19 15.30 0.86 4.74
C GLY A 19 14.43 0.07 3.79
N TYR A 20 14.88 -1.11 3.37
CA TYR A 20 14.09 -2.02 2.54
C TYR A 20 12.74 -2.38 3.20
N ILE A 21 12.76 -2.78 4.48
CA ILE A 21 11.55 -3.13 5.22
C ILE A 21 10.57 -1.95 5.30
N MET A 22 11.07 -0.74 5.55
CA MET A 22 10.21 0.46 5.62
C MET A 22 9.60 0.81 4.26
N VAL A 23 10.35 0.65 3.17
CA VAL A 23 9.81 0.87 1.83
C VAL A 23 8.78 -0.20 1.45
N ALA A 24 9.08 -1.48 1.73
CA ALA A 24 8.14 -2.58 1.51
C ALA A 24 6.86 -2.42 2.34
N ALA A 25 6.98 -2.05 3.62
CA ALA A 25 5.84 -1.73 4.47
C ALA A 25 5.05 -0.52 3.94
N GLY A 26 5.73 0.53 3.47
CA GLY A 26 5.10 1.69 2.85
C GLY A 26 4.35 1.37 1.56
N ALA A 27 4.86 0.42 0.77
CA ALA A 27 4.16 -0.08 -0.41
C ALA A 27 2.91 -0.90 -0.06
N ALA A 28 2.97 -1.66 1.05
CA ALA A 28 1.85 -2.49 1.52
C ALA A 28 0.79 -1.68 2.28
N ILE A 29 1.17 -0.62 3.01
CA ILE A 29 0.24 0.19 3.82
C ILE A 29 -0.29 1.35 2.99
N GLY A 30 -1.41 1.12 2.34
CA GLY A 30 -2.13 2.12 1.55
C GLY A 30 -3.39 2.65 2.26
N LEU A 31 -4.08 3.55 1.58
CA LEU A 31 -5.36 4.11 2.04
C LEU A 31 -6.39 3.01 2.37
N GLY A 32 -6.41 1.92 1.58
CA GLY A 32 -7.30 0.79 1.78
C GLY A 32 -7.17 0.13 3.16
N ASN A 33 -5.97 0.15 3.74
CA ASN A 33 -5.72 -0.45 5.06
C ASN A 33 -6.25 0.43 6.20
N ILE A 34 -6.31 1.73 5.98
CA ILE A 34 -6.72 2.69 7.03
C ILE A 34 -8.24 2.83 7.07
N TRP A 35 -8.94 2.87 5.93
CA TRP A 35 -10.38 3.10 5.91
C TRP A 35 -11.22 1.89 5.48
N LYS A 36 -10.77 1.15 4.45
CA LYS A 36 -11.55 0.04 3.89
C LYS A 36 -11.44 -1.23 4.74
N PHE A 37 -10.25 -1.55 5.24
CA PHE A 37 -10.02 -2.75 6.04
C PHE A 37 -10.89 -2.78 7.32
N PRO A 38 -10.95 -1.72 8.17
CA PRO A 38 -11.82 -1.72 9.34
C PRO A 38 -13.30 -1.92 8.98
N TYR A 39 -13.75 -1.32 7.88
CA TYR A 39 -15.12 -1.48 7.39
C TYR A 39 -15.41 -2.92 6.96
N LEU A 40 -14.53 -3.54 6.17
CA LEU A 40 -14.67 -4.94 5.77
C LEU A 40 -14.60 -5.90 6.98
N ALA A 41 -13.71 -5.64 7.92
CA ALA A 41 -13.61 -6.42 9.15
C ALA A 41 -14.91 -6.33 9.96
N TYR A 42 -15.51 -5.14 10.07
CA TYR A 42 -16.81 -4.96 10.71
C TYR A 42 -17.91 -5.73 9.99
N GLN A 43 -18.05 -5.58 8.68
CA GLN A 43 -19.07 -6.30 7.89
C GLN A 43 -18.87 -7.82 7.86
N GLY A 44 -17.62 -8.27 7.84
CA GLY A 44 -17.21 -9.68 7.77
C GLY A 44 -17.30 -10.44 9.10
N GLY A 45 -17.91 -9.85 10.14
CA GLY A 45 -18.10 -10.52 11.43
C GLY A 45 -16.92 -10.33 12.41
N GLY A 46 -16.13 -9.28 12.25
CA GLY A 46 -15.07 -8.91 13.19
C GLY A 46 -13.97 -9.95 13.28
N GLY A 47 -13.91 -10.66 14.42
CA GLY A 47 -12.85 -11.62 14.71
C GLY A 47 -12.73 -12.74 13.68
N VAL A 48 -13.82 -13.25 13.12
CA VAL A 48 -13.76 -14.30 12.09
C VAL A 48 -13.11 -13.78 10.80
N PHE A 49 -13.41 -12.56 10.39
CA PHE A 49 -12.73 -11.93 9.25
C PHE A 49 -11.23 -11.80 9.49
N LEU A 50 -10.82 -11.37 10.69
CA LEU A 50 -9.39 -11.26 11.05
C LEU A 50 -8.67 -12.60 11.02
N VAL A 51 -9.28 -13.67 11.56
CA VAL A 51 -8.70 -15.02 11.51
C VAL A 51 -8.50 -15.48 10.08
N VAL A 52 -9.53 -15.34 9.23
CA VAL A 52 -9.45 -15.71 7.80
C VAL A 52 -8.40 -14.87 7.09
N TYR A 53 -8.35 -13.56 7.35
CA TYR A 53 -7.36 -12.65 6.77
C TYR A 53 -5.92 -13.07 7.14
N ILE A 54 -5.65 -13.34 8.43
CA ILE A 54 -4.32 -13.78 8.90
C ILE A 54 -3.93 -15.11 8.28
N LEU A 55 -4.85 -16.06 8.17
CA LEU A 55 -4.58 -17.36 7.53
C LEU A 55 -4.22 -17.19 6.04
N ILE A 56 -4.94 -16.33 5.31
CA ILE A 56 -4.64 -16.05 3.90
C ILE A 56 -3.28 -15.34 3.78
N VAL A 57 -2.98 -14.40 4.67
CA VAL A 57 -1.65 -13.76 4.70
C VAL A 57 -0.55 -14.79 4.90
N ALA A 58 -0.69 -15.70 5.87
CA ALA A 58 0.33 -16.68 6.20
C ALA A 58 0.53 -17.73 5.09
N VAL A 59 -0.57 -18.22 4.51
CA VAL A 59 -0.53 -19.37 3.57
C VAL A 59 -0.31 -18.90 2.13
N MET A 60 -0.80 -17.74 1.78
CA MET A 60 -0.80 -17.24 0.39
C MET A 60 0.11 -16.03 0.20
N ALA A 61 -0.12 -14.96 0.97
CA ALA A 61 0.58 -13.70 0.71
C ALA A 61 2.08 -13.79 1.01
N HIS A 62 2.45 -14.36 2.15
CA HIS A 62 3.85 -14.48 2.55
C HIS A 62 4.71 -15.24 1.53
N PRO A 63 4.38 -16.48 1.11
CA PRO A 63 5.18 -17.18 0.09
C PRO A 63 5.17 -16.48 -1.27
N MET A 64 4.08 -15.80 -1.66
CA MET A 64 4.03 -15.04 -2.92
C MET A 64 4.98 -13.85 -2.89
N VAL A 65 5.01 -13.07 -1.81
CA VAL A 65 5.94 -11.95 -1.63
C VAL A 65 7.40 -12.43 -1.65
N GLU A 66 7.69 -13.56 -1.01
CA GLU A 66 9.04 -14.16 -1.06
C GLU A 66 9.43 -14.54 -2.48
N MET A 67 8.52 -15.18 -3.24
CA MET A 67 8.78 -15.56 -4.62
C MET A 67 9.01 -14.33 -5.52
N GLU A 68 8.14 -13.32 -5.47
CA GLU A 68 8.27 -12.10 -6.25
C GLU A 68 9.59 -11.37 -5.94
N THR A 69 9.91 -11.24 -4.64
CA THR A 69 11.18 -10.64 -4.20
C THR A 69 12.39 -11.43 -4.69
N ALA A 70 12.33 -12.78 -4.62
CA ALA A 70 13.40 -13.64 -5.09
C ALA A 70 13.61 -13.54 -6.62
N ILE A 71 12.52 -13.50 -7.39
CA ILE A 71 12.53 -13.29 -8.85
C ILE A 71 13.21 -11.96 -9.18
N GLY A 72 12.79 -10.87 -8.52
CA GLY A 72 13.38 -9.56 -8.70
C GLY A 72 14.86 -9.53 -8.35
N ARG A 73 15.26 -10.10 -7.20
CA ARG A 73 16.65 -10.19 -6.76
C ARG A 73 17.52 -11.00 -7.71
N HIS A 74 16.98 -12.12 -8.23
CA HIS A 74 17.72 -12.99 -9.16
C HIS A 74 18.01 -12.26 -10.48
N SER A 75 17.01 -11.60 -11.03
CA SER A 75 17.11 -10.93 -12.32
C SER A 75 17.80 -9.56 -12.26
N ALA A 76 17.69 -8.84 -11.13
CA ALA A 76 18.17 -7.46 -10.97
C ALA A 76 17.73 -6.54 -12.14
N SER A 77 16.45 -6.62 -12.53
CA SER A 77 15.89 -5.94 -13.70
C SER A 77 14.44 -5.50 -13.44
N ASP A 78 13.83 -4.83 -14.41
CA ASP A 78 12.41 -4.44 -14.34
C ASP A 78 11.46 -5.65 -14.34
N THR A 79 10.19 -5.41 -13.99
CA THR A 79 9.18 -6.45 -13.81
C THR A 79 8.98 -7.33 -15.08
N VAL A 80 9.03 -6.76 -16.28
CA VAL A 80 8.87 -7.54 -17.53
C VAL A 80 10.09 -8.40 -17.77
N THR A 81 11.26 -7.77 -17.76
CA THR A 81 12.53 -8.45 -18.04
C THR A 81 12.85 -9.52 -17.01
N CYS A 82 12.40 -9.39 -15.75
CA CYS A 82 12.67 -10.41 -14.75
C CYS A 82 11.96 -11.74 -15.05
N PHE A 83 10.73 -11.70 -15.56
CA PHE A 83 10.03 -12.91 -16.01
C PHE A 83 10.62 -13.48 -17.31
N GLU A 84 11.01 -12.61 -18.26
CA GLU A 84 11.65 -13.04 -19.50
C GLU A 84 12.99 -13.73 -19.29
N ARG A 85 13.76 -13.32 -18.25
CA ARG A 85 15.03 -13.96 -17.90
C ARG A 85 14.86 -15.37 -17.34
N ILE A 86 13.72 -15.67 -16.71
CA ILE A 86 13.39 -17.03 -16.29
C ILE A 86 12.98 -17.86 -17.52
N ASN A 87 12.07 -17.34 -18.31
CA ASN A 87 11.65 -17.93 -19.58
C ASN A 87 10.96 -16.86 -20.43
N LYS A 88 11.40 -16.70 -21.67
CA LYS A 88 10.86 -15.71 -22.64
C LYS A 88 9.32 -15.78 -22.78
N LYS A 89 8.73 -16.97 -22.59
CA LYS A 89 7.29 -17.16 -22.65
C LYS A 89 6.53 -16.50 -21.50
N TRP A 90 7.19 -16.20 -20.39
CA TRP A 90 6.57 -15.61 -19.20
C TRP A 90 6.63 -14.07 -19.16
N GLY A 91 7.23 -13.42 -20.14
CA GLY A 91 7.27 -11.95 -20.21
C GLY A 91 5.88 -11.29 -20.16
N PHE A 92 4.84 -12.00 -20.65
CA PHE A 92 3.46 -11.48 -20.58
C PHE A 92 2.97 -11.29 -19.14
N VAL A 93 3.46 -12.04 -18.16
CA VAL A 93 3.10 -11.89 -16.73
C VAL A 93 3.56 -10.52 -16.23
N GLY A 94 4.80 -10.12 -16.56
CA GLY A 94 5.31 -8.80 -16.22
C GLY A 94 4.52 -7.66 -16.88
N TRP A 95 4.07 -7.85 -18.13
CA TRP A 95 3.18 -6.90 -18.80
C TRP A 95 1.83 -6.79 -18.12
N LEU A 96 1.22 -7.91 -17.69
CA LEU A 96 -0.03 -7.91 -16.94
C LEU A 96 0.12 -7.18 -15.60
N ALA A 97 1.23 -7.40 -14.88
CA ALA A 97 1.53 -6.69 -13.63
C ALA A 97 1.61 -5.17 -13.85
N ASN A 98 2.30 -4.73 -14.90
CA ASN A 98 2.41 -3.30 -15.24
C ASN A 98 1.06 -2.69 -15.63
N ILE A 99 0.23 -3.40 -16.40
CA ILE A 99 -1.12 -2.94 -16.76
C ILE A 99 -2.00 -2.83 -15.50
N CYS A 100 -1.95 -3.83 -14.62
CA CYS A 100 -2.68 -3.80 -13.35
C CYS A 100 -2.29 -2.58 -12.52
N THR A 101 -0.99 -2.35 -12.35
CA THR A 101 -0.45 -1.20 -11.62
C THR A 101 -0.86 0.12 -12.24
N LEU A 102 -0.85 0.23 -13.58
CA LEU A 102 -1.32 1.42 -14.28
C LEU A 102 -2.80 1.71 -14.01
N LEU A 103 -3.66 0.69 -14.12
CA LEU A 103 -5.10 0.82 -13.85
C LEU A 103 -5.37 1.24 -12.39
N ILE A 104 -4.66 0.65 -11.44
CA ILE A 104 -4.76 1.03 -10.03
C ILE A 104 -4.31 2.48 -9.83
N ASN A 105 -3.18 2.87 -10.42
CA ASN A 105 -2.65 4.22 -10.28
C ASN A 105 -3.62 5.28 -10.82
N MET A 106 -4.39 4.99 -11.86
CA MET A 106 -5.38 5.93 -12.41
C MET A 106 -6.39 6.41 -11.35
N TYR A 107 -6.95 5.50 -10.56
CA TYR A 107 -7.90 5.91 -9.52
C TYR A 107 -7.21 6.33 -8.21
N TYR A 108 -6.05 5.75 -7.91
CA TYR A 108 -5.32 6.06 -6.67
C TYR A 108 -4.84 7.49 -6.60
N VAL A 109 -4.40 8.05 -7.74
CA VAL A 109 -4.02 9.47 -7.84
C VAL A 109 -5.21 10.37 -7.54
N VAL A 110 -6.41 10.03 -8.03
CA VAL A 110 -7.62 10.81 -7.76
C VAL A 110 -7.97 10.77 -6.27
N VAL A 111 -8.06 9.57 -5.68
CA VAL A 111 -8.37 9.40 -4.25
C VAL A 111 -7.28 10.03 -3.38
N GLY A 112 -6.02 9.89 -3.75
CA GLY A 112 -4.91 10.56 -3.08
C GLY A 112 -5.02 12.09 -3.13
N GLY A 113 -5.46 12.63 -4.27
CA GLY A 113 -5.78 14.06 -4.41
C GLY A 113 -6.89 14.51 -3.44
N TRP A 114 -7.92 13.69 -3.25
CA TRP A 114 -8.96 13.97 -2.24
C TRP A 114 -8.39 14.05 -0.83
N VAL A 115 -7.57 13.09 -0.45
CA VAL A 115 -6.92 13.08 0.87
C VAL A 115 -6.03 14.33 1.04
N LEU A 116 -5.29 14.70 0.01
CA LEU A 116 -4.46 15.90 0.03
C LEU A 116 -5.31 17.19 0.21
N LYS A 117 -6.44 17.30 -0.50
CA LYS A 117 -7.40 18.40 -0.32
C LYS A 117 -7.91 18.47 1.11
N TYR A 118 -8.32 17.34 1.67
CA TYR A 118 -8.84 17.26 3.03
C TYR A 118 -7.77 17.63 4.07
N ALA A 119 -6.54 17.14 3.91
CA ALA A 119 -5.43 17.49 4.78
C ALA A 119 -5.15 19.01 4.73
N PHE A 120 -5.13 19.59 3.54
CA PHE A 120 -4.92 21.03 3.35
C PHE A 120 -6.03 21.87 3.98
N GLN A 121 -7.30 21.49 3.76
CA GLN A 121 -8.45 22.14 4.35
C GLN A 121 -8.42 22.10 5.88
N TYR A 122 -8.07 20.93 6.45
CA TYR A 122 -7.97 20.78 7.88
C TYR A 122 -6.87 21.64 8.51
N ILE A 123 -5.73 21.76 7.83
CA ILE A 123 -4.62 22.61 8.30
C ILE A 123 -5.01 24.10 8.29
N ILE A 124 -5.78 24.54 7.28
CA ILE A 124 -6.12 25.96 7.14
C ILE A 124 -7.29 26.37 8.03
N SER A 125 -8.37 25.60 8.04
CA SER A 125 -9.62 25.99 8.71
C SER A 125 -9.97 25.14 9.93
N GLY A 126 -9.32 23.99 10.12
CA GLY A 126 -9.59 23.07 11.23
C GLY A 126 -10.95 22.38 11.18
N ASP A 127 -11.81 22.71 10.21
CA ASP A 127 -13.15 22.17 10.08
C ASP A 127 -13.60 22.12 8.61
N PHE A 128 -14.66 21.35 8.34
CA PHE A 128 -15.31 21.17 7.04
C PHE A 128 -16.72 21.75 6.98
N GLY A 129 -17.09 22.58 7.96
CA GLY A 129 -18.44 23.12 8.09
C GLY A 129 -19.42 22.22 8.82
N SER A 130 -20.67 22.66 8.92
CA SER A 130 -21.73 21.97 9.66
C SER A 130 -22.18 20.67 8.99
N ASP A 131 -22.15 20.59 7.66
CA ASP A 131 -22.52 19.41 6.89
C ASP A 131 -21.29 18.83 6.14
N LYS A 132 -20.64 17.90 6.79
CA LYS A 132 -19.45 17.22 6.25
C LYS A 132 -19.77 16.36 5.02
N GLN A 133 -20.99 15.81 4.96
CA GLN A 133 -21.42 15.00 3.82
C GLN A 133 -21.65 15.87 2.59
N ALA A 134 -22.30 17.01 2.74
CA ALA A 134 -22.47 17.97 1.66
C ALA A 134 -21.12 18.45 1.15
N TYR A 135 -20.19 18.81 2.04
CA TYR A 135 -18.83 19.23 1.66
C TYR A 135 -18.11 18.16 0.81
N PHE A 136 -18.20 16.87 1.20
CA PHE A 136 -17.63 15.79 0.43
C PHE A 136 -18.30 15.63 -0.94
N THR A 137 -19.62 15.67 -0.98
CA THR A 137 -20.39 15.51 -2.22
C THR A 137 -20.10 16.65 -3.19
N ASP A 138 -20.13 17.89 -2.73
CA ASP A 138 -19.85 19.07 -3.55
C ASP A 138 -18.44 19.03 -4.14
N PHE A 139 -17.46 18.65 -3.34
CA PHE A 139 -16.10 18.48 -3.81
C PHE A 139 -15.97 17.37 -4.85
N THR A 140 -16.50 16.17 -4.57
CA THR A 140 -16.29 14.99 -5.44
C THR A 140 -17.10 15.06 -6.73
N THR A 141 -18.22 15.80 -6.74
CA THR A 141 -19.05 16.02 -7.95
C THR A 141 -18.60 17.21 -8.77
N SER A 142 -17.73 18.07 -8.23
CA SER A 142 -17.18 19.18 -9.01
C SER A 142 -16.25 18.65 -10.12
N THR A 143 -16.31 19.28 -11.29
CA THR A 143 -15.58 18.80 -12.48
C THR A 143 -14.10 19.12 -12.41
N VAL A 144 -13.73 20.23 -11.78
CA VAL A 144 -12.37 20.81 -11.90
C VAL A 144 -11.53 20.58 -10.63
N GLU A 145 -12.12 20.76 -9.46
CA GLU A 145 -11.37 20.77 -8.20
C GLU A 145 -10.68 19.43 -7.90
N PRO A 146 -11.33 18.25 -8.03
CA PRO A 146 -10.67 16.96 -7.83
C PRO A 146 -9.50 16.72 -8.79
N ILE A 147 -9.61 17.20 -10.04
CA ILE A 147 -8.56 17.08 -11.05
C ILE A 147 -7.34 17.90 -10.63
N ILE A 148 -7.53 19.14 -10.17
CA ILE A 148 -6.42 19.99 -9.72
C ILE A 148 -5.65 19.30 -8.59
N TRP A 149 -6.33 18.77 -7.57
CA TRP A 149 -5.69 18.11 -6.45
C TRP A 149 -5.00 16.82 -6.85
N ALA A 150 -5.57 16.06 -7.78
CA ALA A 150 -4.94 14.87 -8.36
C ALA A 150 -3.65 15.24 -9.12
N MET A 151 -3.67 16.31 -9.91
CA MET A 151 -2.50 16.80 -10.63
C MET A 151 -1.40 17.33 -9.70
N ILE A 152 -1.76 18.02 -8.62
CA ILE A 152 -0.81 18.45 -7.59
C ILE A 152 -0.11 17.25 -6.96
N LEU A 153 -0.88 16.21 -6.58
CA LEU A 153 -0.32 14.99 -6.03
C LEU A 153 0.59 14.28 -7.03
N LEU A 154 0.14 14.15 -8.28
CA LEU A 154 0.92 13.51 -9.34
C LEU A 154 2.24 14.25 -9.59
N ALA A 155 2.21 15.57 -9.65
CA ALA A 155 3.41 16.38 -9.80
C ALA A 155 4.37 16.20 -8.61
N PHE A 156 3.85 16.21 -7.40
CA PHE A 156 4.64 15.98 -6.18
C PHE A 156 5.33 14.61 -6.18
N VAL A 157 4.58 13.54 -6.47
CA VAL A 157 5.12 12.19 -6.54
C VAL A 157 6.13 12.06 -7.68
N SER A 158 5.86 12.65 -8.84
CA SER A 158 6.79 12.65 -9.98
C SER A 158 8.12 13.32 -9.63
N ILE A 159 8.08 14.46 -8.95
CA ILE A 159 9.28 15.15 -8.48
C ILE A 159 10.07 14.26 -7.51
N LEU A 160 9.40 13.60 -6.55
CA LEU A 160 10.08 12.67 -5.64
C LEU A 160 10.78 11.52 -6.37
N LEU A 161 10.15 10.98 -7.40
CA LEU A 161 10.71 9.89 -8.20
C LEU A 161 11.92 10.30 -9.03
N LEU A 162 12.01 11.55 -9.47
CA LEU A 162 13.18 12.09 -10.19
C LEU A 162 14.46 12.03 -9.33
N PHE A 163 14.35 12.11 -8.00
CA PHE A 163 15.49 11.98 -7.08
C PHE A 163 15.90 10.54 -6.79
N GLY A 164 15.17 9.55 -7.32
CA GLY A 164 15.47 8.13 -7.21
C GLY A 164 14.85 7.43 -6.00
N ILE A 165 14.37 6.20 -6.23
CA ILE A 165 13.64 5.41 -5.23
C ILE A 165 14.53 5.06 -4.04
N THR A 166 15.77 4.61 -4.28
CA THR A 166 16.67 4.17 -3.21
C THR A 166 17.25 5.31 -2.40
N ASN A 167 17.30 6.53 -2.95
CA ASN A 167 17.89 7.69 -2.26
C ASN A 167 16.85 8.45 -1.44
N LEU A 168 15.82 8.99 -2.10
CA LEU A 168 14.88 9.88 -1.44
C LEU A 168 13.70 9.12 -0.83
N VAL A 169 13.11 8.19 -1.58
CA VAL A 169 11.95 7.42 -1.10
C VAL A 169 12.34 6.59 0.13
N GLU A 170 13.49 5.92 0.13
CA GLU A 170 13.98 5.19 1.29
C GLU A 170 14.18 6.09 2.52
N LYS A 171 14.76 7.29 2.35
CA LYS A 171 14.94 8.23 3.46
C LYS A 171 13.61 8.73 4.03
N VAL A 172 12.68 9.06 3.15
CA VAL A 172 11.34 9.54 3.54
C VAL A 172 10.55 8.45 4.26
N THR A 173 10.53 7.24 3.73
CA THR A 173 9.79 6.13 4.34
C THR A 173 10.39 5.67 5.68
N LYS A 174 11.70 5.73 5.85
CA LYS A 174 12.36 5.46 7.16
C LYS A 174 11.86 6.36 8.29
N ILE A 175 11.39 7.56 7.97
CA ILE A 175 10.87 8.53 8.96
C ILE A 175 9.35 8.42 9.05
N ILE A 176 8.67 8.46 7.91
CA ILE A 176 7.19 8.52 7.87
C ILE A 176 6.56 7.22 8.36
N MET A 177 7.12 6.05 8.02
CA MET A 177 6.50 4.79 8.41
C MET A 177 6.49 4.55 9.93
N PRO A 178 7.58 4.72 10.69
CA PRO A 178 7.54 4.65 12.14
C PRO A 178 6.58 5.66 12.78
N ILE A 179 6.51 6.89 12.23
CA ILE A 179 5.58 7.92 12.71
C ILE A 179 4.13 7.48 12.47
N LEU A 180 3.82 6.94 11.29
CA LEU A 180 2.49 6.41 10.98
C LEU A 180 2.08 5.27 11.92
N PHE A 181 2.98 4.31 12.17
CA PHE A 181 2.72 3.23 13.12
C PHE A 181 2.44 3.75 14.53
N LEU A 182 3.29 4.66 15.02
CA LEU A 182 3.10 5.27 16.33
C LEU A 182 1.78 6.03 16.40
N PHE A 183 1.45 6.80 15.39
CA PHE A 183 0.19 7.53 15.30
C PHE A 183 -1.02 6.59 15.34
N LEU A 184 -1.01 5.49 14.57
CA LEU A 184 -2.09 4.51 14.57
C LEU A 184 -2.25 3.83 15.95
N ILE A 185 -1.14 3.50 16.62
CA ILE A 185 -1.17 2.94 17.98
C ILE A 185 -1.79 3.95 18.96
N ILE A 186 -1.37 5.21 18.92
CA ILE A 186 -1.90 6.27 19.77
C ILE A 186 -3.40 6.46 19.52
N CYS A 187 -3.83 6.51 18.25
CA CYS A 187 -5.24 6.61 17.89
C CYS A 187 -6.06 5.40 18.39
N GLY A 188 -5.50 4.18 18.27
CA GLY A 188 -6.14 2.97 18.77
C GLY A 188 -6.31 2.98 20.29
N ILE A 189 -5.27 3.36 21.02
CA ILE A 189 -5.32 3.52 22.49
C ILE A 189 -6.33 4.62 22.86
N TRP A 190 -6.25 5.77 22.21
CA TRP A 190 -7.20 6.87 22.44
C TRP A 190 -8.65 6.42 22.25
N ALA A 191 -8.94 5.70 21.16
CA ALA A 191 -10.28 5.21 20.86
C ALA A 191 -10.84 4.32 21.98
N ILE A 192 -9.99 3.49 22.62
CA ILE A 192 -10.40 2.63 23.75
C ILE A 192 -10.83 3.45 24.98
N PHE A 193 -10.19 4.59 25.23
CA PHE A 193 -10.49 5.41 26.40
C PHE A 193 -11.63 6.41 26.21
N VAL A 194 -11.89 6.83 24.96
CA VAL A 194 -12.83 7.92 24.66
C VAL A 194 -14.17 7.42 24.10
N THR A 195 -14.19 6.21 23.52
CA THR A 195 -15.41 5.70 22.89
C THR A 195 -16.25 4.91 23.89
N ASP A 196 -17.53 5.24 24.01
CA ASP A 196 -18.48 4.43 24.75
C ASP A 196 -18.54 3.00 24.18
N ASN A 197 -18.59 2.01 25.05
CA ASN A 197 -18.61 0.58 24.67
C ASN A 197 -17.38 0.10 23.87
N ALA A 198 -16.24 0.79 23.96
CA ALA A 198 -15.01 0.39 23.26
C ALA A 198 -14.58 -1.05 23.55
N ILE A 199 -14.80 -1.54 24.77
CA ILE A 199 -14.50 -2.92 25.18
C ILE A 199 -15.36 -3.93 24.40
N GLU A 200 -16.61 -3.63 24.12
CA GLU A 200 -17.49 -4.48 23.30
C GLU A 200 -17.03 -4.48 21.84
N GLY A 201 -16.63 -3.32 21.32
CA GLY A 201 -15.99 -3.21 20.01
C GLY A 201 -14.71 -4.05 19.91
N LEU A 202 -13.86 -3.98 20.95
CA LEU A 202 -12.63 -4.77 21.00
C LEU A 202 -12.92 -6.29 21.05
N LYS A 203 -13.91 -6.70 21.87
CA LYS A 203 -14.37 -8.09 21.89
C LYS A 203 -14.87 -8.56 20.53
N TYR A 204 -15.63 -7.73 19.82
CA TYR A 204 -16.13 -8.03 18.47
C TYR A 204 -14.99 -8.35 17.49
N TYR A 205 -13.86 -7.65 17.57
CA TYR A 205 -12.70 -7.89 16.71
C TYR A 205 -11.79 -9.03 17.19
N LEU A 206 -11.72 -9.29 18.50
CA LEU A 206 -10.79 -10.28 19.06
C LEU A 206 -11.43 -11.65 19.28
N LEU A 207 -12.75 -11.74 19.47
CA LEU A 207 -13.46 -13.00 19.68
C LEU A 207 -14.14 -13.44 18.38
N PRO A 208 -13.59 -14.46 17.68
CA PRO A 208 -14.16 -14.91 16.43
C PRO A 208 -15.47 -15.69 16.65
N ASP A 209 -16.53 -15.24 15.99
CA ASP A 209 -17.80 -15.95 15.90
C ASP A 209 -17.88 -16.68 14.56
N PHE A 210 -17.49 -17.95 14.56
CA PHE A 210 -17.45 -18.75 13.33
C PHE A 210 -18.82 -19.02 12.70
N SER A 211 -19.92 -18.74 13.41
CA SER A 211 -21.27 -18.83 12.81
C SER A 211 -21.48 -17.81 11.68
N LYS A 212 -20.70 -16.73 11.69
CA LYS A 212 -20.70 -15.66 10.65
C LYS A 212 -19.84 -15.98 9.45
N PHE A 213 -19.06 -17.07 9.49
CA PHE A 213 -18.23 -17.46 8.37
C PHE A 213 -19.06 -17.89 7.18
N ASN A 214 -18.76 -17.29 6.04
CA ASN A 214 -19.33 -17.67 4.74
C ASN A 214 -18.35 -17.37 3.62
N PHE A 215 -18.67 -17.80 2.40
CA PHE A 215 -17.80 -17.59 1.24
C PHE A 215 -17.56 -16.12 0.91
N THR A 216 -18.52 -15.24 1.22
CA THR A 216 -18.37 -13.79 1.02
C THR A 216 -17.28 -13.21 1.93
N VAL A 217 -17.26 -13.61 3.20
CA VAL A 217 -16.22 -13.21 4.17
C VAL A 217 -14.84 -13.67 3.69
N PHE A 218 -14.75 -14.94 3.23
CA PHE A 218 -13.50 -15.47 2.67
C PHE A 218 -13.05 -14.67 1.44
N SER A 219 -13.95 -14.44 0.48
CA SER A 219 -13.64 -13.71 -0.75
C SER A 219 -13.23 -12.26 -0.49
N GLN A 220 -13.93 -11.59 0.44
CA GLN A 220 -13.57 -10.23 0.85
C GLN A 220 -12.21 -10.18 1.53
N ALA A 221 -11.91 -11.12 2.44
CA ALA A 221 -10.61 -11.21 3.09
C ALA A 221 -9.51 -11.48 2.08
N ALA A 222 -9.69 -12.43 1.15
CA ALA A 222 -8.73 -12.74 0.10
C ALA A 222 -8.47 -11.53 -0.81
N THR A 223 -9.52 -10.87 -1.27
CA THR A 223 -9.40 -9.65 -2.09
C THR A 223 -8.66 -8.55 -1.33
N GLN A 224 -8.97 -8.36 -0.05
CA GLN A 224 -8.30 -7.35 0.78
C GLN A 224 -6.83 -7.70 1.01
N VAL A 225 -6.46 -8.97 1.19
CA VAL A 225 -5.05 -9.41 1.31
C VAL A 225 -4.28 -9.08 0.02
N LEU A 226 -4.81 -9.51 -1.13
CA LEU A 226 -4.15 -9.27 -2.43
C LEU A 226 -3.94 -7.77 -2.68
N PHE A 227 -4.94 -6.96 -2.36
CA PHE A 227 -4.88 -5.53 -2.53
C PHE A 227 -3.94 -4.84 -1.53
N SER A 228 -4.01 -5.23 -0.24
CA SER A 228 -3.19 -4.64 0.83
C SER A 228 -1.71 -4.94 0.65
N VAL A 229 -1.40 -6.18 0.28
CA VAL A 229 0.00 -6.60 0.10
C VAL A 229 0.56 -6.14 -1.25
N GLY A 230 -0.30 -5.98 -2.27
CA GLY A 230 0.13 -5.57 -3.61
C GLY A 230 0.79 -6.68 -4.42
N ILE A 231 0.37 -7.92 -4.20
CA ILE A 231 0.86 -9.10 -4.91
C ILE A 231 0.42 -9.05 -6.38
N GLY A 232 1.31 -9.39 -7.29
CA GLY A 232 1.05 -9.39 -8.72
C GLY A 232 1.11 -8.01 -9.38
N TRP A 233 1.61 -6.98 -8.67
CA TRP A 233 1.71 -5.61 -9.18
C TRP A 233 3.11 -5.22 -9.63
N GLY A 234 4.07 -6.13 -9.57
CA GLY A 234 5.47 -5.84 -9.90
C GLY A 234 6.24 -5.05 -8.83
N ILE A 235 5.63 -4.85 -7.68
CA ILE A 235 6.22 -4.08 -6.58
C ILE A 235 7.42 -4.83 -6.01
N TYR A 236 7.22 -6.08 -5.61
CA TYR A 236 8.26 -6.85 -4.91
C TYR A 236 9.37 -7.30 -5.84
N GLU A 237 9.10 -7.51 -7.11
CA GLU A 237 10.15 -7.71 -8.14
C GLU A 237 11.02 -6.46 -8.25
N THR A 238 10.41 -5.27 -8.31
CA THR A 238 11.13 -3.99 -8.38
C THR A 238 11.94 -3.73 -7.11
N LEU A 239 11.36 -3.97 -5.93
CA LEU A 239 12.07 -3.82 -4.65
C LEU A 239 13.19 -4.86 -4.52
N GLY A 240 12.93 -6.10 -4.91
CA GLY A 240 13.88 -7.21 -4.91
C GLY A 240 15.08 -6.97 -5.80
N ALA A 241 14.86 -6.36 -6.98
CA ALA A 241 15.93 -6.04 -7.93
C ALA A 241 17.03 -5.13 -7.34
N ASN A 242 16.70 -4.36 -6.31
CA ASN A 242 17.63 -3.46 -5.63
C ASN A 242 18.24 -4.05 -4.35
N ILE A 243 18.02 -5.33 -4.05
CA ILE A 243 18.65 -6.03 -2.93
C ILE A 243 20.07 -6.48 -3.34
N PRO A 244 21.10 -6.16 -2.54
CA PRO A 244 22.46 -6.62 -2.81
C PRO A 244 22.56 -8.13 -3.00
N LYS A 245 23.37 -8.57 -3.98
CA LYS A 245 23.57 -10.00 -4.24
C LYS A 245 24.49 -10.67 -3.21
N LYS A 246 25.29 -9.86 -2.51
CA LYS A 246 26.17 -10.33 -1.44
C LYS A 246 25.37 -10.34 -0.14
N ASN A 247 24.78 -11.49 0.15
CA ASN A 247 24.46 -11.98 1.52
C ASN A 247 23.79 -13.34 1.42
#